data_5c2b65617cf89b46c88e2fe111215977
#
_entry.id   5c2b65617cf89b46c88e2fe111215977
#
_cell.length_a   1.000
_cell.length_b   1.000
_cell.length_c   1.000
_cell.angle_alpha   90.00
_cell.angle_beta   90.00
_cell.angle_gamma   90.00
#
_symmetry.space_group_name_H-M   'P 1'
#
loop_
_entity.id
_entity.type
_entity.pdbx_description
1 polymer ?
#
loop_
_entity_poly.entity_id
_entity_poly.type
_entity_poly.pdbx_seq_one_letter_code
_entity_poly.pdbx_strand_id
1 'polypeptide(L)'
;MVTEVLEEKIKFEISDNVLQFTRESDEKQVKSLHGLYRSLVANNIVGVSEGYSKTLTLQGVGHRVTLKGNDLEILCGFSHPVIFKKVENITFDVPDQNTINVSGIDKALVGQVAADIRSIKPPEPYKGKGIRYQDEYVRRKAGKAAVATTGA
;
A
#
# COMPACT_ATOMS: atom_id res chain seq x y z
N MET A 1 2.90 -18.73 -2.54
CA MET A 1 3.34 -19.39 -1.29
C MET A 1 4.22 -18.40 -0.55
N VAL A 2 3.87 -18.02 0.68
CA VAL A 2 4.69 -17.12 1.49
C VAL A 2 5.55 -18.00 2.39
N THR A 3 6.87 -17.82 2.35
CA THR A 3 7.81 -18.65 3.11
C THR A 3 8.72 -17.73 3.90
N GLU A 4 8.75 -17.92 5.22
CA GLU A 4 9.65 -17.23 6.14
C GLU A 4 10.74 -18.17 6.62
N VAL A 5 11.98 -17.70 6.57
CA VAL A 5 13.13 -18.46 7.09
C VAL A 5 13.43 -17.94 8.49
N LEU A 6 13.28 -18.80 9.48
CA LEU A 6 13.56 -18.48 10.88
C LEU A 6 15.04 -18.69 11.19
N GLU A 7 15.62 -17.79 12.00
CA GLU A 7 16.95 -18.00 12.57
C GLU A 7 16.90 -19.06 13.67
N GLU A 8 17.99 -19.82 13.81
CA GLU A 8 18.12 -20.97 14.75
C GLU A 8 17.81 -20.62 16.22
N LYS A 9 17.96 -19.35 16.60
CA LYS A 9 17.74 -18.85 17.97
C LYS A 9 16.26 -18.69 18.36
N ILE A 10 15.36 -18.83 17.41
CA ILE A 10 13.91 -18.71 17.62
C ILE A 10 13.25 -20.04 17.28
N LYS A 11 12.54 -20.59 18.24
CA LYS A 11 11.77 -21.82 18.09
C LYS A 11 10.28 -21.51 18.09
N PHE A 12 9.49 -22.32 17.42
CA PHE A 12 8.05 -22.22 17.44
C PHE A 12 7.41 -23.58 17.69
N GLU A 13 6.29 -23.58 18.36
CA GLU A 13 5.48 -24.76 18.64
C GLU A 13 4.04 -24.47 18.30
N ILE A 14 3.34 -25.45 17.77
CA ILE A 14 1.91 -25.37 17.47
C ILE A 14 1.19 -26.33 18.41
N SER A 15 0.37 -25.80 19.32
CA SER A 15 -0.48 -26.53 20.21
C SER A 15 -1.88 -25.93 20.23
N ASP A 16 -2.92 -26.77 20.12
CA ASP A 16 -4.33 -26.36 20.22
C ASP A 16 -4.71 -25.16 19.33
N ASN A 17 -4.24 -25.15 18.09
CA ASN A 17 -4.39 -24.03 17.13
C ASN A 17 -3.74 -22.71 17.55
N VAL A 18 -2.86 -22.74 18.54
CA VAL A 18 -2.05 -21.59 18.97
C VAL A 18 -0.62 -21.81 18.53
N LEU A 19 -0.08 -20.80 17.83
CA LEU A 19 1.33 -20.78 17.43
C LEU A 19 2.11 -19.94 18.45
N GLN A 20 2.99 -20.59 19.21
CA GLN A 20 3.79 -19.98 20.24
C GLN A 20 5.25 -19.89 19.82
N PHE A 21 5.82 -18.69 19.92
CA PHE A 21 7.25 -18.46 19.70
C PHE A 21 7.99 -18.44 21.01
N THR A 22 9.13 -19.14 21.05
CA THR A 22 10.05 -19.16 22.19
C THR A 22 11.43 -18.70 21.75
N ARG A 23 12.18 -18.07 22.65
CA ARG A 23 13.55 -17.61 22.41
C ARG A 23 14.51 -18.23 23.39
N GLU A 24 15.76 -18.48 22.95
CA GLU A 24 16.78 -19.14 23.79
C GLU A 24 17.47 -18.19 24.77
N SER A 25 17.50 -16.88 24.46
CA SER A 25 18.16 -15.90 25.32
C SER A 25 17.42 -14.56 25.35
N ASP A 26 17.75 -13.74 26.36
CA ASP A 26 17.18 -12.39 26.54
C ASP A 26 18.06 -11.28 25.95
N GLU A 27 18.99 -11.63 25.08
CA GLU A 27 19.81 -10.67 24.36
C GLU A 27 18.95 -9.74 23.50
N LYS A 28 19.38 -8.48 23.36
CA LYS A 28 18.66 -7.44 22.62
C LYS A 28 18.29 -7.86 21.20
N GLN A 29 19.22 -8.53 20.49
CA GLN A 29 18.99 -9.01 19.13
C GLN A 29 17.92 -10.12 19.10
N VAL A 30 18.02 -11.11 19.99
CA VAL A 30 17.07 -12.23 20.04
C VAL A 30 15.67 -11.75 20.41
N LYS A 31 15.55 -10.76 21.31
CA LYS A 31 14.25 -10.11 21.60
C LYS A 31 13.67 -9.42 20.39
N SER A 32 14.49 -8.72 19.61
CA SER A 32 14.01 -8.03 18.39
C SER A 32 13.56 -9.03 17.32
N LEU A 33 14.31 -10.09 17.09
CA LEU A 33 13.95 -11.18 16.17
C LEU A 33 12.67 -11.90 16.58
N HIS A 34 12.51 -12.19 17.86
CA HIS A 34 11.28 -12.80 18.39
C HIS A 34 10.04 -11.93 18.06
N GLY A 35 10.11 -10.61 18.28
CA GLY A 35 9.03 -9.69 17.94
C GLY A 35 8.77 -9.59 16.43
N LEU A 36 9.85 -9.59 15.63
CA LEU A 36 9.78 -9.56 14.17
C LEU A 36 9.05 -10.79 13.63
N TYR A 37 9.53 -12.00 13.96
CA TYR A 37 8.94 -13.24 13.44
C TYR A 37 7.50 -13.46 13.89
N ARG A 38 7.18 -13.11 15.14
CA ARG A 38 5.79 -13.12 15.59
C ARG A 38 4.89 -12.25 14.71
N SER A 39 5.35 -11.04 14.38
CA SER A 39 4.59 -10.10 13.56
C SER A 39 4.47 -10.55 12.10
N LEU A 40 5.55 -11.09 11.53
CA LEU A 40 5.56 -11.59 10.15
C LEU A 40 4.60 -12.78 10.00
N VAL A 41 4.70 -13.75 10.88
CA VAL A 41 3.83 -14.94 10.83
C VAL A 41 2.37 -14.57 11.09
N ALA A 42 2.09 -13.67 12.03
CA ALA A 42 0.74 -13.16 12.25
C ALA A 42 0.18 -12.47 10.98
N ASN A 43 1.00 -11.66 10.30
CA ASN A 43 0.60 -11.05 9.03
C ASN A 43 0.33 -12.12 7.95
N ASN A 44 1.16 -13.17 7.87
CA ASN A 44 0.97 -14.24 6.89
C ASN A 44 -0.31 -15.04 7.15
N ILE A 45 -0.63 -15.32 8.42
CA ILE A 45 -1.89 -15.99 8.79
C ILE A 45 -3.09 -15.16 8.36
N VAL A 46 -3.12 -13.87 8.69
CA VAL A 46 -4.19 -12.95 8.27
C VAL A 46 -4.26 -12.85 6.74
N GLY A 47 -3.10 -12.77 6.08
CA GLY A 47 -3.03 -12.68 4.63
C GLY A 47 -3.59 -13.89 3.90
N VAL A 48 -3.41 -15.10 4.46
CA VAL A 48 -3.98 -16.33 3.89
C VAL A 48 -5.46 -16.50 4.21
N SER A 49 -5.92 -16.05 5.39
CA SER A 49 -7.31 -16.19 5.83
C SER A 49 -8.24 -15.13 5.23
N GLU A 50 -7.85 -13.87 5.31
CA GLU A 50 -8.69 -12.71 4.94
C GLU A 50 -8.16 -11.97 3.73
N GLY A 51 -6.84 -12.03 3.50
CA GLY A 51 -6.14 -11.20 2.52
C GLY A 51 -5.90 -9.77 3.01
N TYR A 52 -5.10 -9.05 2.23
CA TYR A 52 -4.87 -7.62 2.44
C TYR A 52 -5.35 -6.83 1.24
N SER A 53 -5.92 -5.67 1.50
CA SER A 53 -6.33 -4.74 0.45
C SER A 53 -5.91 -3.30 0.79
N LYS A 54 -5.59 -2.53 -0.24
CA LYS A 54 -5.36 -1.09 -0.18
C LYS A 54 -6.13 -0.41 -1.29
N THR A 55 -6.92 0.59 -0.93
CA THR A 55 -7.70 1.37 -1.88
C THR A 55 -7.02 2.71 -2.14
N LEU A 56 -6.83 3.02 -3.41
CA LEU A 56 -6.30 4.28 -3.91
C LEU A 56 -7.38 5.02 -4.68
N THR A 57 -7.39 6.34 -4.55
CA THR A 57 -8.32 7.22 -5.27
C THR A 57 -7.56 8.24 -6.11
N LEU A 58 -8.02 8.40 -7.36
CA LEU A 58 -7.51 9.41 -8.29
C LEU A 58 -8.32 10.68 -8.13
N GLN A 59 -7.66 11.79 -7.85
CA GLN A 59 -8.30 13.11 -7.74
C GLN A 59 -7.80 14.01 -8.86
N GLY A 60 -8.73 14.59 -9.62
CA GLY A 60 -8.40 15.59 -10.67
C GLY A 60 -9.25 15.41 -11.92
N VAL A 61 -9.46 16.51 -12.65
CA VAL A 61 -10.18 16.50 -13.92
C VAL A 61 -9.36 15.73 -14.97
N GLY A 62 -10.01 14.76 -15.63
CA GLY A 62 -9.36 13.92 -16.64
C GLY A 62 -8.46 12.80 -16.08
N HIS A 63 -8.36 12.66 -14.75
CA HIS A 63 -7.71 11.51 -14.16
C HIS A 63 -8.65 10.32 -14.23
N ARG A 64 -8.16 9.20 -14.74
CA ARG A 64 -8.92 7.94 -14.80
C ARG A 64 -8.00 6.75 -14.83
N VAL A 65 -8.51 5.63 -14.40
CA VAL A 65 -7.85 4.34 -14.46
C VAL A 65 -8.73 3.35 -15.21
N THR A 66 -8.11 2.49 -15.98
CA THR A 66 -8.78 1.38 -16.67
C THR A 66 -7.93 0.13 -16.54
N LEU A 67 -8.58 -1.02 -16.44
CA LEU A 67 -7.90 -2.31 -16.45
C LEU A 67 -7.76 -2.76 -17.90
N LYS A 68 -6.53 -3.00 -18.37
CA LYS A 68 -6.23 -3.61 -19.68
C LYS A 68 -5.69 -5.02 -19.49
N GLY A 69 -6.58 -6.00 -19.55
CA GLY A 69 -6.23 -7.37 -19.18
C GLY A 69 -5.90 -7.46 -17.69
N ASN A 70 -4.63 -7.63 -17.36
CA ASN A 70 -4.16 -7.68 -15.97
C ASN A 70 -3.35 -6.43 -15.58
N ASP A 71 -3.11 -5.51 -16.50
CA ASP A 71 -2.32 -4.30 -16.27
C ASP A 71 -3.24 -3.10 -16.02
N LEU A 72 -2.76 -2.13 -15.23
CA LEU A 72 -3.46 -0.87 -15.02
C LEU A 72 -2.98 0.18 -16.02
N GLU A 73 -3.91 0.78 -16.76
CA GLU A 73 -3.66 1.99 -17.53
C GLU A 73 -4.16 3.20 -16.75
N ILE A 74 -3.24 4.07 -16.38
CA ILE A 74 -3.49 5.22 -15.52
C ILE A 74 -3.28 6.51 -16.31
N LEU A 75 -4.34 7.30 -16.41
CA LEU A 75 -4.32 8.65 -16.98
C LEU A 75 -4.36 9.64 -15.82
N CYS A 76 -3.26 10.36 -15.59
CA CYS A 76 -3.14 11.30 -14.46
C CYS A 76 -2.53 12.64 -14.87
N GLY A 77 -2.90 13.14 -16.10
CA GLY A 77 -2.48 14.43 -16.60
C GLY A 77 -1.08 14.46 -17.20
N PHE A 78 -0.52 13.32 -17.56
CA PHE A 78 0.64 13.21 -18.44
C PHE A 78 0.21 13.20 -19.90
N SER A 79 1.13 13.48 -20.82
CA SER A 79 0.87 13.45 -22.26
C SER A 79 0.60 12.03 -22.79
N HIS A 80 0.97 11.00 -22.02
CA HIS A 80 0.77 9.58 -22.35
C HIS A 80 0.17 8.84 -21.16
N PRO A 81 -0.57 7.76 -21.38
CA PRO A 81 -1.02 6.90 -20.31
C PRO A 81 0.17 6.17 -19.67
N VAL A 82 0.15 6.04 -18.36
CA VAL A 82 1.12 5.23 -17.62
C VAL A 82 0.57 3.82 -17.49
N ILE A 83 1.32 2.83 -17.98
CA ILE A 83 0.96 1.42 -17.86
C ILE A 83 1.71 0.84 -16.66
N PHE A 84 0.97 0.44 -15.65
CA PHE A 84 1.50 -0.29 -14.50
C PHE A 84 1.27 -1.78 -14.72
N LYS A 85 2.36 -2.51 -14.91
CA LYS A 85 2.31 -3.96 -15.19
C LYS A 85 1.83 -4.74 -13.99
N LYS A 86 1.13 -5.85 -14.26
CA LYS A 86 0.75 -6.81 -13.22
C LYS A 86 1.97 -7.29 -12.44
N VAL A 87 1.83 -7.32 -11.13
CA VAL A 87 2.78 -7.93 -10.19
C VAL A 87 2.23 -9.30 -9.79
N GLU A 88 3.11 -10.30 -9.67
CA GLU A 88 2.73 -11.63 -9.21
C GLU A 88 2.11 -11.58 -7.80
N ASN A 89 1.11 -12.41 -7.55
CA ASN A 89 0.37 -12.50 -6.29
C ASN A 89 -0.41 -11.23 -5.89
N ILE A 90 -0.58 -10.28 -6.81
CA ILE A 90 -1.42 -9.09 -6.64
C ILE A 90 -2.58 -9.14 -7.62
N THR A 91 -3.74 -8.78 -7.14
CA THR A 91 -4.96 -8.59 -7.94
C THR A 91 -5.34 -7.11 -7.92
N PHE A 92 -5.55 -6.56 -9.12
CA PHE A 92 -6.09 -5.21 -9.28
C PHE A 92 -7.58 -5.30 -9.58
N ASP A 93 -8.34 -4.47 -8.89
CA ASP A 93 -9.77 -4.29 -9.14
C ASP A 93 -10.05 -2.79 -9.30
N VAL A 94 -10.85 -2.44 -10.30
CA VAL A 94 -11.18 -1.06 -10.65
C VAL A 94 -12.69 -0.94 -10.68
N PRO A 95 -13.32 -0.74 -9.51
CA PRO A 95 -14.78 -0.62 -9.43
C PRO A 95 -15.29 0.63 -10.15
N ASP A 96 -14.50 1.71 -10.11
CA ASP A 96 -14.80 2.99 -10.73
C ASP A 96 -13.59 3.54 -11.48
N GLN A 97 -13.81 4.46 -12.41
CA GLN A 97 -12.72 5.09 -13.17
C GLN A 97 -11.70 5.85 -12.31
N ASN A 98 -12.03 6.12 -11.05
CA ASN A 98 -11.19 6.88 -10.13
C ASN A 98 -10.71 6.09 -8.91
N THR A 99 -11.03 4.79 -8.82
CA THR A 99 -10.70 3.96 -7.66
C THR A 99 -9.93 2.73 -8.10
N ILE A 100 -8.84 2.44 -7.40
CA ILE A 100 -8.02 1.24 -7.60
C ILE A 100 -7.99 0.48 -6.28
N ASN A 101 -8.41 -0.77 -6.28
CA ASN A 101 -8.22 -1.69 -5.19
C ASN A 101 -7.03 -2.61 -5.51
N VAL A 102 -6.05 -2.61 -4.65
CA VAL A 102 -4.87 -3.49 -4.72
C VAL A 102 -5.03 -4.55 -3.64
N SER A 103 -5.16 -5.80 -4.02
CA SER A 103 -5.36 -6.91 -3.08
C SER A 103 -4.35 -8.04 -3.29
N GLY A 104 -4.01 -8.73 -2.20
CA GLY A 104 -3.07 -9.83 -2.21
C GLY A 104 -2.91 -10.49 -0.84
N ILE A 105 -2.13 -11.57 -0.80
CA ILE A 105 -1.86 -12.34 0.41
C ILE A 105 -0.77 -11.67 1.24
N ASP A 106 0.26 -11.13 0.59
CA ASP A 106 1.41 -10.53 1.26
C ASP A 106 1.17 -9.06 1.56
N LYS A 107 1.13 -8.71 2.84
CA LYS A 107 0.95 -7.34 3.33
C LYS A 107 2.01 -6.38 2.82
N ALA A 108 3.28 -6.82 2.79
CA ALA A 108 4.40 -5.99 2.38
C ALA A 108 4.32 -5.69 0.88
N LEU A 109 4.02 -6.71 0.07
CA LEU A 109 3.89 -6.59 -1.36
C LEU A 109 2.69 -5.71 -1.76
N VAL A 110 1.53 -5.90 -1.12
CA VAL A 110 0.35 -5.04 -1.32
C VAL A 110 0.67 -3.59 -0.97
N GLY A 111 1.36 -3.37 0.15
CA GLY A 111 1.80 -2.04 0.57
C GLY A 111 2.77 -1.38 -0.41
N GLN A 112 3.77 -2.13 -0.89
CA GLN A 112 4.77 -1.66 -1.86
C GLN A 112 4.11 -1.28 -3.19
N VAL A 113 3.31 -2.17 -3.75
CA VAL A 113 2.62 -1.92 -5.02
C VAL A 113 1.69 -0.71 -4.94
N ALA A 114 0.95 -0.57 -3.83
CA ALA A 114 0.11 0.60 -3.61
C ALA A 114 0.94 1.90 -3.51
N ALA A 115 2.11 1.86 -2.86
CA ALA A 115 3.03 2.99 -2.77
C ALA A 115 3.63 3.35 -4.14
N ASP A 116 3.99 2.35 -4.96
CA ASP A 116 4.51 2.55 -6.30
C ASP A 116 3.47 3.20 -7.22
N ILE A 117 2.22 2.74 -7.19
CA ILE A 117 1.12 3.37 -7.93
C ILE A 117 0.91 4.82 -7.46
N ARG A 118 0.93 5.06 -6.14
CA ARG A 118 0.80 6.43 -5.60
C ARG A 118 1.96 7.33 -6.02
N SER A 119 3.17 6.79 -6.16
CA SER A 119 4.36 7.55 -6.55
C SER A 119 4.33 8.05 -8.00
N ILE A 120 3.51 7.45 -8.88
CA ILE A 120 3.33 7.90 -10.26
C ILE A 120 2.88 9.36 -10.29
N LYS A 121 1.93 9.72 -9.45
CA LYS A 121 1.43 11.11 -9.32
C LYS A 121 0.97 11.38 -7.89
N PRO A 122 1.89 11.73 -6.98
CA PRO A 122 1.53 12.03 -5.60
C PRO A 122 0.59 13.25 -5.54
N PRO A 123 -0.27 13.34 -4.51
CA PRO A 123 -1.21 14.44 -4.39
C PRO A 123 -0.48 15.77 -4.22
N GLU A 124 -0.88 16.77 -4.99
CA GLU A 124 -0.34 18.12 -4.89
C GLU A 124 -0.86 18.85 -3.64
N PRO A 125 -0.08 19.78 -3.05
CA PRO A 125 -0.45 20.41 -1.79
C PRO A 125 -1.51 21.51 -1.94
N TYR A 126 -1.87 21.96 -3.14
CA TYR A 126 -2.81 23.09 -3.33
C TYR A 126 -4.24 22.61 -3.56
N LYS A 127 -4.50 21.87 -4.64
CA LYS A 127 -5.82 21.36 -5.00
C LYS A 127 -6.01 19.89 -4.62
N GLY A 128 -4.93 19.19 -4.24
CA GLY A 128 -4.96 17.78 -3.87
C GLY A 128 -5.13 16.84 -5.07
N LYS A 129 -4.79 17.29 -6.28
CA LYS A 129 -4.83 16.46 -7.49
C LYS A 129 -3.70 15.44 -7.46
N GLY A 130 -4.00 14.21 -7.84
CA GLY A 130 -3.06 13.10 -7.84
C GLY A 130 -3.67 11.81 -7.33
N ILE A 131 -2.85 10.82 -7.05
CA ILE A 131 -3.22 9.52 -6.51
C ILE A 131 -2.93 9.53 -5.01
N ARG A 132 -3.93 9.18 -4.20
CA ARG A 132 -3.82 9.11 -2.75
C ARG A 132 -4.48 7.86 -2.22
N TYR A 133 -4.15 7.45 -1.02
CA TYR A 133 -4.92 6.44 -0.30
C TYR A 133 -6.32 6.98 0.03
N GLN A 134 -7.29 6.10 0.13
CA GLN A 134 -8.67 6.48 0.42
C GLN A 134 -8.79 7.29 1.71
N ASP A 135 -8.07 6.88 2.75
CA ASP A 135 -8.10 7.49 4.08
C ASP A 135 -6.98 8.53 4.28
N GLU A 136 -6.24 8.89 3.23
CA GLU A 136 -5.12 9.82 3.34
C GLU A 136 -5.61 11.26 3.46
N TYR A 137 -5.27 11.91 4.57
CA TYR A 137 -5.44 13.35 4.70
C TYR A 137 -4.28 14.10 4.04
N VAL A 138 -4.57 14.78 2.94
CA VAL A 138 -3.59 15.62 2.24
C VAL A 138 -3.62 17.03 2.82
N ARG A 139 -2.53 17.42 3.51
CA ARG A 139 -2.38 18.77 4.04
C ARG A 139 -2.34 19.77 2.88
N ARG A 140 -3.30 20.67 2.81
CA ARG A 140 -3.37 21.72 1.78
C ARG A 140 -2.63 22.96 2.22
N LYS A 141 -1.94 23.59 1.27
CA LYS A 141 -1.33 24.90 1.44
C LYS A 141 -2.27 25.95 0.85
N ALA A 142 -2.34 27.13 1.49
CA ALA A 142 -3.00 28.28 0.89
C ALA A 142 -2.21 28.71 -0.36
N GLY A 143 -2.89 28.87 -1.47
CA GLY A 143 -2.30 29.45 -2.67
C GLY A 143 -1.89 30.91 -2.46
N LYS A 144 -1.29 31.51 -3.48
CA LYS A 144 -0.98 32.95 -3.46
C LYS A 144 -2.30 33.72 -3.28
N ALA A 145 -2.41 34.48 -2.19
CA ALA A 145 -3.55 35.38 -1.99
C ALA A 145 -3.57 36.39 -3.15
N ALA A 146 -4.72 36.53 -3.81
CA ALA A 146 -4.91 37.63 -4.73
C ALA A 146 -4.77 38.91 -3.92
N VAL A 147 -3.76 39.73 -4.22
CA VAL A 147 -3.64 41.05 -3.66
C VAL A 147 -4.86 41.81 -4.19
N ALA A 148 -5.82 42.11 -3.31
CA ALA A 148 -6.89 43.04 -3.62
C ALA A 148 -6.22 44.35 -3.94
N THR A 149 -6.21 44.74 -5.23
CA THR A 149 -5.82 46.07 -5.65
C THR A 149 -6.89 47.01 -5.12
N THR A 150 -6.62 47.59 -3.95
CA THR A 150 -7.38 48.74 -3.46
C THR A 150 -7.04 49.88 -4.42
N GLY A 151 -7.84 50.01 -5.45
CA GLY A 151 -7.82 51.23 -6.29
C GLY A 151 -8.27 52.39 -5.42
N ALA A 152 -7.40 53.34 -5.32
CA ALA A 152 -7.73 54.68 -4.84
C ALA A 152 -8.51 55.45 -5.90
#